data_ed1ec6e51dc44fe6bd529e1305964678
#
_entry.id   ed1ec6e51dc44fe6bd529e1305964678
#
_cell.length_a   1.000
_cell.length_b   1.000
_cell.length_c   1.000
_cell.angle_alpha   90.00
_cell.angle_beta   90.00
_cell.angle_gamma   90.00
#
_symmetry.space_group_name_H-M   'P 1'
#
loop_
_entity.id
_entity.type
_entity.pdbx_description
1 polymer ?
#
loop_
_entity_poly.entity_id
_entity_poly.type
_entity_poly.pdbx_seq_one_letter_code
_entity_poly.pdbx_strand_id
1 'polypeptide(L)'
;MKENLVCRLKKSLYGLKQAPRQWYLKFDKFMTAQGYDRCHFDHCVYFKRLDNGIYIILLFDVDDMLVAGYNMQDINVLKRKLTKSFAMKDLGAAKKILGMRIIRDRKNHKLTLSEGEYIEMVLERFE
;
A
#
# COMPACT_ATOMS: atom_id res chain seq x y z
N MET A 1 7.72 45.34 -5.08
CA MET A 1 6.97 44.05 -5.04
C MET A 1 7.78 42.99 -5.77
N LYS A 2 7.96 41.82 -5.17
CA LYS A 2 8.80 40.73 -5.75
C LYS A 2 7.90 39.71 -6.50
N GLU A 3 7.04 40.20 -7.35
CA GLU A 3 5.97 39.42 -8.00
C GLU A 3 6.45 38.38 -9.05
N ASN A 4 7.72 38.49 -9.48
CA ASN A 4 8.28 37.60 -10.50
C ASN A 4 9.33 36.60 -9.97
N LEU A 5 9.38 36.39 -8.65
CA LEU A 5 10.31 35.44 -8.06
C LEU A 5 9.66 34.04 -7.95
N VAL A 6 10.36 33.03 -8.47
CA VAL A 6 10.00 31.63 -8.36
C VAL A 6 11.01 30.87 -7.51
N CYS A 7 10.55 29.87 -6.76
CA CYS A 7 11.41 29.00 -5.97
C CYS A 7 11.59 27.67 -6.67
N ARG A 8 12.83 27.18 -6.73
CA ARG A 8 13.11 25.80 -7.08
C ARG A 8 12.99 24.93 -5.83
N LEU A 9 12.01 24.05 -5.81
CA LEU A 9 11.83 23.13 -4.69
C LEU A 9 12.93 22.06 -4.67
N LYS A 10 13.49 21.80 -3.50
CA LYS A 10 14.43 20.68 -3.26
C LYS A 10 13.72 19.35 -2.97
N LYS A 11 12.46 19.42 -2.54
CA LYS A 11 11.59 18.26 -2.25
C LYS A 11 10.18 18.59 -2.72
N SER A 12 9.42 17.56 -3.09
CA SER A 12 7.99 17.71 -3.36
C SER A 12 7.24 18.12 -2.10
N LEU A 13 6.31 19.05 -2.23
CA LEU A 13 5.41 19.46 -1.15
C LEU A 13 4.06 18.78 -1.34
N TYR A 14 3.45 18.39 -0.22
CA TYR A 14 2.08 17.86 -0.19
C TYR A 14 1.11 18.92 -0.78
N GLY A 15 0.14 18.45 -1.54
CA GLY A 15 -0.83 19.31 -2.22
C GLY A 15 -0.42 19.82 -3.60
N LEU A 16 0.84 19.67 -4.01
CA LEU A 16 1.23 19.98 -5.38
C LEU A 16 0.84 18.87 -6.34
N LYS A 17 0.32 19.23 -7.52
CA LYS A 17 -0.17 18.29 -8.54
C LYS A 17 0.85 17.21 -8.94
N GLN A 18 2.13 17.51 -8.95
CA GLN A 18 3.21 16.58 -9.31
C GLN A 18 3.71 15.71 -8.13
N ALA A 19 3.35 16.04 -6.88
CA ALA A 19 3.88 15.35 -5.71
C ALA A 19 3.54 13.85 -5.66
N PRO A 20 2.30 13.39 -5.95
CA PRO A 20 1.96 11.97 -5.99
C PRO A 20 2.79 11.20 -7.03
N ARG A 21 2.99 11.78 -8.22
CA ARG A 21 3.82 11.16 -9.27
C ARG A 21 5.28 10.99 -8.82
N GLN A 22 5.87 12.01 -8.19
CA GLN A 22 7.26 11.94 -7.72
C GLN A 22 7.42 10.91 -6.60
N TRP A 23 6.44 10.84 -5.71
CA TRP A 23 6.42 9.84 -4.65
C TRP A 23 6.33 8.43 -5.24
N TYR A 24 5.41 8.21 -6.18
CA TYR A 24 5.24 6.94 -6.87
C TYR A 24 6.53 6.49 -7.58
N LEU A 25 7.20 7.37 -8.32
CA LEU A 25 8.47 7.06 -9.00
C LEU A 25 9.57 6.65 -8.01
N LYS A 26 9.63 7.32 -6.86
CA LYS A 26 10.57 6.96 -5.79
C LYS A 26 10.25 5.58 -5.21
N PHE A 27 8.97 5.29 -5.00
CA PHE A 27 8.49 4.02 -4.47
C PHE A 27 8.75 2.87 -5.46
N ASP A 28 8.38 3.04 -6.71
CA ASP A 28 8.60 2.07 -7.79
C ASP A 28 10.10 1.71 -7.93
N LYS A 29 10.95 2.73 -7.97
CA LYS A 29 12.41 2.53 -7.99
C LYS A 29 12.91 1.75 -6.77
N PHE A 30 12.37 2.03 -5.61
CA PHE A 30 12.73 1.31 -4.39
C PHE A 30 12.29 -0.17 -4.47
N MET A 31 11.04 -0.44 -4.85
CA MET A 31 10.51 -1.81 -4.93
C MET A 31 11.28 -2.66 -5.96
N THR A 32 11.54 -2.09 -7.13
CA THR A 32 12.34 -2.74 -8.18
C THR A 32 13.76 -3.05 -7.69
N ALA A 33 14.41 -2.12 -6.98
CA ALA A 33 15.73 -2.34 -6.39
C ALA A 33 15.75 -3.43 -5.30
N GLN A 34 14.60 -3.74 -4.68
CA GLN A 34 14.44 -4.86 -3.74
C GLN A 34 14.09 -6.18 -4.44
N GLY A 35 14.03 -6.20 -5.77
CA GLY A 35 13.71 -7.38 -6.58
C GLY A 35 12.23 -7.72 -6.61
N TYR A 36 11.37 -6.70 -6.48
CA TYR A 36 9.93 -6.84 -6.71
C TYR A 36 9.60 -6.47 -8.14
N ASP A 37 8.77 -7.26 -8.79
CA ASP A 37 8.18 -6.97 -10.08
C ASP A 37 6.85 -6.26 -9.89
N ARG A 38 6.55 -5.31 -10.76
CA ARG A 38 5.26 -4.64 -10.82
C ARG A 38 4.31 -5.43 -11.72
N CYS A 39 3.08 -5.61 -11.29
CA CYS A 39 2.06 -6.28 -12.09
C CYS A 39 1.72 -5.45 -13.34
N HIS A 40 1.62 -6.13 -14.49
CA HIS A 40 1.27 -5.48 -15.76
C HIS A 40 -0.20 -5.06 -15.84
N PHE A 41 -1.07 -5.81 -15.15
CA PHE A 41 -2.52 -5.57 -15.17
C PHE A 41 -2.96 -4.53 -14.15
N ASP A 42 -2.25 -4.44 -13.03
CA ASP A 42 -2.51 -3.46 -11.98
C ASP A 42 -1.18 -2.92 -11.45
N HIS A 43 -0.91 -1.68 -11.77
CA HIS A 43 0.34 -1.00 -11.41
C HIS A 43 0.46 -0.69 -9.91
N CYS A 44 -0.61 -0.88 -9.14
CA CYS A 44 -0.58 -0.77 -7.68
C CYS A 44 -0.13 -2.07 -6.99
N VAL A 45 0.05 -3.15 -7.74
CA VAL A 45 0.46 -4.45 -7.23
C VAL A 45 1.93 -4.73 -7.55
N TYR A 46 2.69 -5.04 -6.50
CA TYR A 46 4.06 -5.52 -6.60
C TYR A 46 4.15 -6.94 -6.04
N PHE A 47 4.94 -7.79 -6.66
CA PHE A 47 5.13 -9.15 -6.20
C PHE A 47 6.59 -9.56 -6.33
N LYS A 48 7.00 -10.48 -5.46
CA LYS A 48 8.33 -11.10 -5.51
C LYS A 48 8.20 -12.59 -5.26
N ARG A 49 8.78 -13.40 -6.14
CA ARG A 49 8.91 -14.82 -5.93
C ARG A 49 10.13 -15.09 -5.05
N LEU A 50 9.96 -15.85 -3.99
CA LEU A 50 11.01 -16.32 -3.11
C LEU A 50 11.61 -17.65 -3.63
N ASP A 51 12.79 -18.02 -3.10
CA ASP A 51 13.53 -19.21 -3.53
C ASP A 51 12.73 -20.52 -3.37
N ASN A 52 11.80 -20.56 -2.41
CA ASN A 52 10.88 -21.69 -2.18
C ASN A 52 9.65 -21.69 -3.11
N GLY A 53 9.60 -20.80 -4.10
CA GLY A 53 8.47 -20.68 -5.03
C GLY A 53 7.26 -19.93 -4.49
N ILE A 54 7.29 -19.45 -3.25
CA ILE A 54 6.22 -18.68 -2.61
C ILE A 54 6.34 -17.20 -2.99
N TYR A 55 5.22 -16.50 -3.00
CA TYR A 55 5.17 -15.09 -3.33
C TYR A 55 4.96 -14.20 -2.11
N ILE A 56 5.61 -13.03 -2.12
CA ILE A 56 5.18 -11.88 -1.33
C ILE A 56 4.51 -10.92 -2.29
N ILE A 57 3.33 -10.45 -1.91
CA ILE A 57 2.52 -9.50 -2.69
C ILE A 57 2.33 -8.25 -1.85
N LEU A 58 2.53 -7.11 -2.46
CA LEU A 58 2.23 -5.79 -1.90
C LEU A 58 1.21 -5.12 -2.79
N LEU A 59 0.09 -4.73 -2.20
CA LEU A 59 -0.92 -3.86 -2.81
C LEU A 59 -0.77 -2.46 -2.22
N PHE A 60 -0.61 -1.49 -3.08
CA PHE A 60 -0.55 -0.07 -2.74
C PHE A 60 -1.85 0.61 -3.15
N ASP A 61 -2.54 1.23 -2.19
CA ASP A 61 -3.77 1.97 -2.43
C ASP A 61 -3.71 3.35 -1.75
N VAL A 62 -3.50 4.37 -2.55
CA VAL A 62 -3.39 5.79 -2.17
C VAL A 62 -2.48 6.02 -0.96
N ASP A 63 -3.00 5.92 0.26
CA ASP A 63 -2.27 6.15 1.52
C ASP A 63 -1.96 4.84 2.27
N ASP A 64 -2.60 3.74 1.88
CA ASP A 64 -2.51 2.45 2.55
C ASP A 64 -1.70 1.42 1.74
N MET A 65 -1.06 0.50 2.47
CA MET A 65 -0.38 -0.65 1.88
C MET A 65 -0.79 -1.93 2.57
N LEU A 66 -1.13 -2.92 1.78
CA LEU A 66 -1.37 -4.27 2.24
C LEU A 66 -0.23 -5.18 1.78
N VAL A 67 0.38 -5.88 2.72
CA VAL A 67 1.40 -6.90 2.42
C VAL A 67 0.83 -8.27 2.74
N ALA A 68 0.86 -9.16 1.76
CA ALA A 68 0.47 -10.55 1.89
C ALA A 68 1.63 -11.48 1.57
N GLY A 69 1.79 -12.53 2.35
CA GLY A 69 2.82 -13.54 2.16
C GLY A 69 2.58 -14.72 3.08
N TYR A 70 3.23 -15.83 2.78
CA TYR A 70 3.10 -17.05 3.57
C TYR A 70 3.81 -16.94 4.93
N ASN A 71 5.01 -16.35 4.94
CA ASN A 71 5.85 -16.29 6.12
C ASN A 71 5.89 -14.87 6.70
N MET A 72 5.58 -14.73 7.98
CA MET A 72 5.66 -13.46 8.71
C MET A 72 7.07 -12.87 8.78
N GLN A 73 8.11 -13.71 8.75
CA GLN A 73 9.50 -13.22 8.79
C GLN A 73 9.80 -12.39 7.53
N ASP A 74 9.42 -12.90 6.35
CA ASP A 74 9.63 -12.22 5.08
C ASP A 74 8.82 -10.92 4.98
N ILE A 75 7.57 -10.95 5.46
CA ILE A 75 6.73 -9.75 5.59
C ILE A 75 7.41 -8.70 6.47
N ASN A 76 7.93 -9.11 7.63
CA ASN A 76 8.59 -8.21 8.57
C ASN A 76 9.91 -7.65 8.02
N VAL A 77 10.64 -8.41 7.20
CA VAL A 77 11.82 -7.90 6.48
C VAL A 77 11.42 -6.77 5.52
N LEU A 78 10.37 -6.97 4.73
CA LEU A 78 9.87 -5.94 3.82
C LEU A 78 9.40 -4.70 4.59
N LYS A 79 8.59 -4.88 5.65
CA LYS A 79 8.10 -3.78 6.49
C LYS A 79 9.24 -2.93 7.06
N ARG A 80 10.29 -3.54 7.59
CA ARG A 80 11.47 -2.82 8.11
C ARG A 80 12.18 -2.01 7.02
N LYS A 81 12.31 -2.55 5.81
CA LYS A 81 12.92 -1.84 4.68
C LYS A 81 12.07 -0.65 4.27
N LEU A 82 10.75 -0.81 4.20
CA LEU A 82 9.82 0.26 3.90
C LEU A 82 9.86 1.37 4.95
N THR A 83 9.78 1.03 6.23
CA THR A 83 9.84 2.00 7.34
C THR A 83 11.16 2.78 7.37
N LYS A 84 12.27 2.12 7.00
CA LYS A 84 13.59 2.80 6.92
C LYS A 84 13.67 3.80 5.77
N SER A 85 13.00 3.52 4.66
CA SER A 85 13.12 4.32 3.42
C SER A 85 12.01 5.35 3.25
N PHE A 86 10.88 5.14 3.94
CA PHE A 86 9.68 5.98 3.88
C PHE A 86 9.14 6.20 5.30
N ALA A 87 8.53 7.36 5.53
CA ALA A 87 7.88 7.67 6.80
C ALA A 87 6.53 6.91 6.90
N MET A 88 6.60 5.60 7.15
CA MET A 88 5.43 4.72 7.22
C MET A 88 5.24 4.18 8.62
N LYS A 89 3.97 3.98 8.99
CA LYS A 89 3.55 3.36 10.25
C LYS A 89 3.06 1.94 9.96
N ASP A 90 3.56 0.96 10.70
CA ASP A 90 3.01 -0.40 10.68
C ASP A 90 1.72 -0.45 11.51
N LEU A 91 0.61 -0.76 10.87
CA LEU A 91 -0.72 -0.88 11.49
C LEU A 91 -1.01 -2.31 11.99
N GLY A 92 -0.06 -3.24 11.85
CA GLY A 92 -0.21 -4.63 12.24
C GLY A 92 -1.02 -5.46 11.26
N ALA A 93 -1.81 -6.42 11.77
CA ALA A 93 -2.65 -7.26 10.92
C ALA A 93 -3.78 -6.45 10.28
N ALA A 94 -3.92 -6.58 8.96
CA ALA A 94 -4.94 -5.86 8.22
C ALA A 94 -6.34 -6.28 8.67
N LYS A 95 -7.16 -5.32 9.05
CA LYS A 95 -8.56 -5.48 9.47
C LYS A 95 -9.53 -4.92 8.44
N LYS A 96 -9.07 -3.98 7.61
CA LYS A 96 -9.87 -3.30 6.59
C LYS A 96 -8.98 -2.98 5.39
N ILE A 97 -9.52 -3.05 4.19
CA ILE A 97 -8.90 -2.62 2.94
C ILE A 97 -9.97 -2.11 1.99
N LEU A 98 -9.75 -0.97 1.33
CA LEU A 98 -10.73 -0.37 0.39
C LEU A 98 -12.15 -0.23 0.96
N GLY A 99 -12.28 0.09 2.25
CA GLY A 99 -13.58 0.13 2.92
C GLY A 99 -14.15 -1.21 3.36
N MET A 100 -13.63 -2.33 2.85
CA MET A 100 -14.10 -3.68 3.19
C MET A 100 -13.43 -4.20 4.46
N ARG A 101 -14.21 -4.84 5.33
CA ARG A 101 -13.71 -5.55 6.52
C ARG A 101 -13.08 -6.88 6.12
N ILE A 102 -11.91 -7.18 6.68
CA ILE A 102 -11.20 -8.46 6.49
C ILE A 102 -11.44 -9.35 7.71
N ILE A 103 -12.14 -10.46 7.52
CA ILE A 103 -12.40 -11.46 8.54
C ILE A 103 -11.60 -12.71 8.20
N ARG A 104 -10.74 -13.15 9.14
CA ARG A 104 -9.87 -14.32 8.95
C ARG A 104 -10.22 -15.42 9.91
N ASP A 105 -10.55 -16.58 9.34
CA ASP A 105 -10.63 -17.83 10.05
C ASP A 105 -9.42 -18.71 9.69
N ARG A 106 -8.40 -18.64 10.56
CA ARG A 106 -7.15 -19.39 10.35
C ARG A 106 -7.33 -20.89 10.52
N LYS A 107 -8.29 -21.33 11.34
CA LYS A 107 -8.60 -22.75 11.55
C LYS A 107 -9.11 -23.40 10.27
N ASN A 108 -10.01 -22.72 9.57
CA ASN A 108 -10.65 -23.23 8.37
C ASN A 108 -10.00 -22.69 7.08
N HIS A 109 -8.84 -22.03 7.17
CA HIS A 109 -8.15 -21.40 6.03
C HIS A 109 -9.04 -20.48 5.20
N LYS A 110 -9.98 -19.78 5.87
CA LYS A 110 -10.96 -18.92 5.22
C LYS A 110 -10.66 -17.45 5.46
N LEU A 111 -10.79 -16.65 4.40
CA LEU A 111 -10.76 -15.20 4.44
C LEU A 111 -12.04 -14.67 3.81
N THR A 112 -12.75 -13.81 4.54
CA THR A 112 -13.99 -13.17 4.07
C THR A 112 -13.77 -11.67 4.01
N LEU A 113 -14.19 -11.05 2.91
CA LEU A 113 -14.32 -9.60 2.76
C LEU A 113 -15.78 -9.22 2.94
N SER A 114 -16.06 -8.17 3.70
CA SER A 114 -17.42 -7.72 3.99
C SER A 114 -17.54 -6.22 3.80
N GLU A 115 -18.56 -5.79 3.08
CA GLU A 115 -18.95 -4.39 2.89
C GLU A 115 -20.11 -3.95 3.80
N GLY A 116 -20.41 -4.72 4.85
CA GLY A 116 -21.56 -4.47 5.73
C GLY A 116 -21.65 -3.04 6.24
N GLU A 117 -20.54 -2.46 6.68
CA GLU A 117 -20.50 -1.06 7.15
C GLU A 117 -20.89 -0.03 6.06
N TYR A 118 -20.51 -0.30 4.81
CA TYR A 118 -20.90 0.57 3.69
C TYR A 118 -22.39 0.45 3.39
N ILE A 119 -22.92 -0.76 3.41
CA ILE A 119 -24.35 -1.02 3.19
C ILE A 119 -25.20 -0.32 4.27
N GLU A 120 -24.82 -0.46 5.55
CA GLU A 120 -25.48 0.22 6.67
C GLU A 120 -25.49 1.74 6.48
N MET A 121 -24.32 2.33 6.14
CA MET A 121 -24.20 3.76 5.89
C MET A 121 -25.06 4.23 4.70
N VAL A 122 -25.21 3.41 3.66
CA VAL A 122 -26.09 3.74 2.52
C VAL A 122 -27.55 3.69 2.94
N LEU A 123 -27.97 2.66 3.67
CA LEU A 123 -29.35 2.52 4.15
C LEU A 123 -29.76 3.69 5.03
N GLU A 124 -28.92 4.11 5.98
CA GLU A 124 -29.16 5.27 6.85
C GLU A 124 -29.38 6.60 6.08
N ARG A 125 -28.87 6.70 4.85
CA ARG A 125 -29.08 7.91 4.02
C ARG A 125 -30.41 7.95 3.30
N PHE A 126 -31.09 6.83 3.18
CA PHE A 126 -32.34 6.70 2.43
C PHE A 126 -33.55 6.39 3.31
N GLU A 127 -33.35 6.32 4.64
CA GLU A 127 -34.42 6.38 5.65
C GLU A 127 -34.74 7.83 6.01
#